data_5ce7ae71351657ef34475fbf9a56af03
#
_entry.id   5ce7ae71351657ef34475fbf9a56af03
#
_cell.length_a   1.000
_cell.length_b   1.000
_cell.length_c   1.000
_cell.angle_alpha   90.00
_cell.angle_beta   90.00
_cell.angle_gamma   90.00
#
_symmetry.space_group_name_H-M   'P 1'
#
loop_
_entity.id
_entity.type
_entity.pdbx_description
1 polymer ?
#
loop_
_entity_poly.entity_id
_entity_poly.type
_entity_poly.pdbx_seq_one_letter_code
_entity_poly.pdbx_strand_id
1 'polypeptide(L)'
;MSDTAAPAAAEQEVSTRRLDLLLDVPLDVTVELGRSRMTIQDLLALSPGSVIELDKIAGEPLDIVVNDRLIARGEAVVVNDKFGIRITDIISKAERIARLR
;
A
#
# COMPACT_ATOMS: atom_id res chain seq x y z
N MET A 1 11.15 -16.04 -36.40
CA MET A 1 11.21 -15.25 -35.16
C MET A 1 10.44 -13.99 -35.26
N SER A 2 9.60 -13.93 -36.21
CA SER A 2 8.81 -12.75 -36.47
C SER A 2 7.56 -12.64 -35.62
N ASP A 3 7.36 -13.59 -34.75
CA ASP A 3 6.14 -13.70 -33.94
C ASP A 3 6.17 -12.85 -32.66
N THR A 4 7.25 -12.10 -32.44
CA THR A 4 7.39 -11.33 -31.19
C THR A 4 6.47 -10.09 -31.16
N ALA A 5 6.19 -9.48 -32.28
CA ALA A 5 5.39 -8.26 -32.33
C ALA A 5 3.89 -8.54 -32.17
N ALA A 6 3.36 -9.54 -32.85
CA ALA A 6 1.94 -9.88 -32.76
C ALA A 6 1.54 -10.40 -31.36
N PRO A 7 2.35 -11.26 -30.72
CA PRO A 7 2.04 -11.66 -29.34
C PRO A 7 2.00 -10.51 -28.34
N ALA A 8 2.86 -9.50 -28.50
CA ALA A 8 2.86 -8.36 -27.59
C ALA A 8 1.55 -7.58 -27.61
N ALA A 9 1.01 -7.34 -28.78
CA ALA A 9 -0.29 -6.64 -28.90
C ALA A 9 -1.43 -7.47 -28.32
N ALA A 10 -1.45 -8.78 -28.60
CA ALA A 10 -2.45 -9.68 -28.06
C ALA A 10 -2.36 -9.78 -26.55
N GLU A 11 -1.16 -9.81 -26.01
CA GLU A 11 -0.94 -9.83 -24.55
C GLU A 11 -1.47 -8.57 -23.89
N GLN A 12 -1.28 -7.40 -24.51
CA GLN A 12 -1.78 -6.15 -23.99
C GLN A 12 -3.30 -6.13 -23.96
N GLU A 13 -3.97 -6.63 -25.00
CA GLU A 13 -5.43 -6.72 -25.04
C GLU A 13 -5.96 -7.64 -23.94
N VAL A 14 -5.36 -8.80 -23.77
CA VAL A 14 -5.75 -9.75 -22.73
C VAL A 14 -5.55 -9.15 -21.36
N SER A 15 -4.44 -8.46 -21.12
CA SER A 15 -4.16 -7.80 -19.84
C SER A 15 -5.19 -6.71 -19.55
N THR A 16 -5.59 -5.93 -20.56
CA THR A 16 -6.60 -4.89 -20.40
C THR A 16 -7.95 -5.48 -20.03
N ARG A 17 -8.35 -6.57 -20.71
CA ARG A 17 -9.61 -7.26 -20.39
C ARG A 17 -9.61 -7.84 -18.99
N ARG A 18 -8.47 -8.42 -18.55
CA ARG A 18 -8.33 -8.93 -17.20
C ARG A 18 -8.43 -7.82 -16.18
N LEU A 19 -7.82 -6.68 -16.47
CA LEU A 19 -7.92 -5.51 -15.59
C LEU A 19 -9.36 -5.05 -15.47
N ASP A 20 -10.09 -4.97 -16.57
CA ASP A 20 -11.49 -4.56 -16.56
C ASP A 20 -12.34 -5.48 -15.67
N LEU A 21 -12.07 -6.77 -15.70
CA LEU A 21 -12.76 -7.73 -14.83
C LEU A 21 -12.39 -7.57 -13.36
N LEU A 22 -11.24 -6.98 -13.06
CA LEU A 22 -10.75 -6.81 -11.70
C LEU A 22 -11.07 -5.45 -11.10
N LEU A 23 -11.57 -4.50 -11.89
CA LEU A 23 -11.79 -3.13 -11.42
C LEU A 23 -12.78 -3.03 -10.26
N ASP A 24 -13.72 -3.95 -10.17
CA ASP A 24 -14.74 -3.97 -9.12
C ASP A 24 -14.37 -4.86 -7.93
N VAL A 25 -13.20 -5.49 -7.96
CA VAL A 25 -12.78 -6.35 -6.87
C VAL A 25 -12.27 -5.49 -5.72
N PRO A 26 -12.84 -5.59 -4.52
CA PRO A 26 -12.35 -4.85 -3.37
C PRO A 26 -10.98 -5.36 -2.94
N LEU A 27 -10.16 -4.45 -2.44
CA LEU A 27 -8.88 -4.83 -1.84
C LEU A 27 -8.64 -3.98 -0.60
N ASP A 28 -7.80 -4.49 0.29
CA ASP A 28 -7.50 -3.81 1.54
C ASP A 28 -6.33 -2.85 1.37
N VAL A 29 -6.57 -1.61 1.80
CA VAL A 29 -5.54 -0.59 1.86
C VAL A 29 -5.24 -0.31 3.32
N THR A 30 -3.98 -0.37 3.69
CA THR A 30 -3.52 -0.15 5.05
C THR A 30 -2.72 1.14 5.14
N VAL A 31 -2.98 1.93 6.17
CA VAL A 31 -2.18 3.11 6.48
C VAL A 31 -1.32 2.78 7.69
N GLU A 32 -0.01 2.79 7.53
CA GLU A 32 0.92 2.44 8.59
C GLU A 32 1.54 3.70 9.21
N LEU A 33 1.47 3.79 10.53
CA LEU A 33 2.13 4.85 11.28
C LEU A 33 3.63 4.63 11.36
N GLY A 34 4.06 3.39 11.44
CA GLY A 34 5.45 3.00 11.53
C GLY A 34 5.58 1.55 11.97
N ARG A 35 6.79 1.09 12.11
CA ARG A 35 7.09 -0.28 12.51
C ARG A 35 8.09 -0.28 13.65
N SER A 36 8.06 -1.35 14.43
CA SER A 36 9.03 -1.58 15.50
C SER A 36 9.49 -3.02 15.44
N ARG A 37 10.71 -3.24 15.86
CA ARG A 37 11.27 -4.59 15.95
C ARG A 37 11.64 -4.83 17.40
N MET A 38 11.15 -5.93 17.97
CA MET A 38 11.40 -6.24 19.37
C MET A 38 11.56 -7.74 19.55
N THR A 39 12.14 -8.12 20.68
CA THR A 39 12.30 -9.52 21.04
C THR A 39 10.97 -10.08 21.56
N ILE A 40 10.86 -11.41 21.60
CA ILE A 40 9.70 -12.06 22.21
C ILE A 40 9.61 -11.69 23.69
N GLN A 41 10.74 -11.57 24.37
CA GLN A 41 10.78 -11.18 25.77
C GLN A 41 10.17 -9.78 25.96
N ASP A 42 10.55 -8.83 25.11
CA ASP A 42 10.01 -7.47 25.17
C ASP A 42 8.50 -7.46 24.91
N LEU A 43 8.04 -8.25 23.94
CA LEU A 43 6.63 -8.36 23.64
C LEU A 43 5.82 -8.89 24.83
N LEU A 44 6.34 -9.91 25.51
CA LEU A 44 5.68 -10.49 26.66
C LEU A 44 5.65 -9.56 27.87
N ALA A 45 6.55 -8.59 27.94
CA ALA A 45 6.60 -7.60 29.01
C ALA A 45 5.64 -6.42 28.80
N LEU A 46 4.98 -6.32 27.67
CA LEU A 46 4.06 -5.23 27.39
C LEU A 46 2.82 -5.31 28.26
N SER A 47 2.39 -4.15 28.74
CA SER A 47 1.20 -4.00 29.58
C SER A 47 0.55 -2.64 29.30
N PRO A 48 -0.67 -2.40 29.80
CA PRO A 48 -1.28 -1.09 29.62
C PRO A 48 -0.38 0.02 30.16
N GLY A 49 -0.14 1.05 29.34
CA GLY A 49 0.77 2.14 29.65
C GLY A 49 2.17 1.97 29.05
N SER A 50 2.53 0.78 28.57
CA SER A 50 3.80 0.59 27.85
C SER A 50 3.83 1.41 26.57
N VAL A 51 5.02 1.83 26.16
CA VAL A 51 5.23 2.62 24.94
C VAL A 51 6.08 1.82 23.97
N ILE A 52 5.60 1.71 22.73
CA ILE A 52 6.35 1.11 21.64
C ILE A 52 6.87 2.25 20.76
N GLU A 53 8.16 2.36 20.61
CA GLU A 53 8.79 3.36 19.76
C GLU A 53 8.82 2.85 18.32
N LEU A 54 8.38 3.69 17.39
CA LEU A 54 8.31 3.34 15.98
C LEU A 54 9.50 3.91 15.22
N ASP A 55 9.77 3.34 14.05
CA ASP A 55 10.89 3.72 13.20
C ASP A 55 10.65 5.02 12.40
N LYS A 56 9.45 5.61 12.51
CA LYS A 56 9.10 6.81 11.76
C LYS A 56 9.20 8.04 12.63
N ILE A 57 9.78 9.11 12.10
CA ILE A 57 9.91 10.38 12.79
C ILE A 57 8.55 11.08 12.85
N ALA A 58 8.21 11.64 14.01
CA ALA A 58 6.95 12.36 14.17
C ALA A 58 6.87 13.54 13.18
N GLY A 59 5.71 13.68 12.53
CA GLY A 59 5.48 14.71 11.53
C GLY A 59 5.78 14.29 10.10
N GLU A 60 6.42 13.15 9.89
CA GLU A 60 6.59 12.61 8.54
C GLU A 60 5.29 12.02 8.00
N PRO A 61 5.11 12.02 6.66
CA PRO A 61 3.93 11.40 6.06
C PRO A 61 3.82 9.91 6.40
N LEU A 62 2.59 9.44 6.50
CA LEU A 62 2.28 8.04 6.77
C LEU A 62 2.37 7.21 5.49
N ASP A 63 2.69 5.94 5.63
CA ASP A 63 2.79 5.02 4.51
C ASP A 63 1.45 4.37 4.20
N ILE A 64 1.11 4.33 2.92
CA ILE A 64 -0.10 3.67 2.43
C ILE A 64 0.32 2.42 1.68
N VAL A 65 -0.18 1.27 2.12
CA VAL A 65 0.31 -0.04 1.70
C VAL A 65 -0.83 -0.89 1.17
N VAL A 66 -0.59 -1.57 0.08
CA VAL A 66 -1.49 -2.57 -0.52
C VAL A 66 -0.65 -3.82 -0.80
N ASN A 67 -1.14 -4.97 -0.35
CA ASN A 67 -0.41 -6.25 -0.49
C ASN A 67 1.03 -6.16 0.02
N ASP A 68 1.22 -5.53 1.18
CA ASP A 68 2.52 -5.33 1.82
C ASP A 68 3.50 -4.49 0.99
N ARG A 69 3.02 -3.77 -0.01
CA ARG A 69 3.85 -2.90 -0.84
C ARG A 69 3.43 -1.45 -0.69
N LEU A 70 4.41 -0.58 -0.52
CA LEU A 70 4.18 0.86 -0.43
C LEU A 70 3.68 1.38 -1.79
N ILE A 71 2.54 2.07 -1.78
CA ILE A 71 1.97 2.67 -2.99
C ILE A 71 1.88 4.19 -2.91
N ALA A 72 1.82 4.74 -1.71
CA ALA A 72 1.62 6.18 -1.53
C ALA A 72 2.05 6.59 -0.13
N ARG A 73 2.10 7.91 0.07
CA ARG A 73 2.27 8.53 1.39
C ARG A 73 1.24 9.63 1.54
N GLY A 74 0.92 9.97 2.77
CA GLY A 74 -0.06 11.00 3.02
C GLY A 74 -0.11 11.45 4.46
N GLU A 75 -1.00 12.40 4.71
CA GLU A 75 -1.22 13.00 6.02
C GLU A 75 -2.56 12.57 6.57
N ALA A 76 -2.61 12.29 7.87
CA ALA A 76 -3.87 12.00 8.53
C ALA A 76 -4.74 13.24 8.59
N VAL A 77 -6.02 13.07 8.24
CA VAL A 77 -7.03 14.13 8.32
C VAL A 77 -8.29 13.55 8.97
N VAL A 78 -9.20 14.43 9.38
CA VAL A 78 -10.49 14.00 9.93
C VAL A 78 -11.57 14.32 8.92
N VAL A 79 -12.39 13.33 8.58
CA VAL A 79 -13.51 13.47 7.65
C VAL A 79 -14.75 12.88 8.30
N ASN A 80 -15.72 13.73 8.66
CA ASN A 80 -17.00 13.28 9.28
C ASN A 80 -16.77 12.34 10.47
N ASP A 81 -15.94 12.77 11.42
CA ASP A 81 -15.60 12.03 12.65
C ASP A 81 -14.78 10.76 12.43
N LYS A 82 -14.33 10.50 11.22
CA LYS A 82 -13.43 9.39 10.91
C LYS A 82 -12.07 9.91 10.47
N PHE A 83 -11.04 9.12 10.70
CA PHE A 83 -9.74 9.42 10.12
C PHE A 83 -9.77 9.16 8.63
N GLY A 84 -9.20 10.09 7.87
CA GLY A 84 -8.89 9.90 6.47
C GLY A 84 -7.42 10.14 6.24
N ILE A 85 -6.98 9.96 5.01
CA ILE A 85 -5.60 10.22 4.62
C ILE A 85 -5.60 11.10 3.37
N ARG A 86 -4.86 12.21 3.43
CA ARG A 86 -4.65 13.07 2.26
C ARG A 86 -3.38 12.63 1.57
N ILE A 87 -3.48 12.21 0.33
CA ILE A 87 -2.33 11.75 -0.44
C ILE A 87 -1.39 12.92 -0.72
N THR A 88 -0.12 12.78 -0.35
CA THR A 88 0.94 13.75 -0.63
C THR A 88 1.91 13.27 -1.70
N ASP A 89 2.04 11.95 -1.87
CA ASP A 89 2.90 11.35 -2.86
C ASP A 89 2.31 9.99 -3.26
N ILE A 90 2.36 9.65 -4.53
CA ILE A 90 1.80 8.40 -5.03
C ILE A 90 2.58 7.93 -6.26
N ILE A 91 2.77 6.62 -6.35
CA ILE A 91 3.41 6.00 -7.52
C ILE A 91 2.49 6.08 -8.75
N SER A 92 3.04 5.87 -9.93
CA SER A 92 2.27 5.92 -11.18
C SER A 92 1.17 4.86 -11.22
N LYS A 93 0.17 5.09 -12.08
CA LYS A 93 -0.91 4.11 -12.27
C LYS A 93 -0.37 2.75 -12.71
N ALA A 94 0.61 2.74 -13.60
CA ALA A 94 1.20 1.50 -14.07
C ALA A 94 1.88 0.73 -12.94
N GLU A 95 2.61 1.42 -12.07
CA GLU A 95 3.23 0.78 -10.92
C GLU A 95 2.20 0.32 -9.90
N ARG A 96 1.11 1.07 -9.71
CA ARG A 96 0.04 0.63 -8.82
C ARG A 96 -0.55 -0.70 -9.28
N ILE A 97 -0.79 -0.84 -10.57
CA ILE A 97 -1.30 -2.09 -11.14
C ILE A 97 -0.29 -3.22 -10.94
N ALA A 98 1.00 -2.97 -11.18
CA ALA A 98 2.04 -3.96 -11.01
C ALA A 98 2.13 -4.46 -9.55
N ARG A 99 1.84 -3.60 -8.58
CA ARG A 99 1.92 -3.95 -7.15
C ARG A 99 0.68 -4.67 -6.62
N LEU A 100 -0.31 -4.90 -7.45
CA LEU A 100 -1.47 -5.70 -7.10
C LEU A 100 -1.22 -7.21 -7.16
N ARG A 101 -0.11 -7.59 -7.74
CA ARG A 101 0.27 -9.01 -7.88
C ARG A 101 0.73 -9.63 -6.57
#